data_4636d5d703cca36e8362dd8d0aa5ec08
#
_entry.id   4636d5d703cca36e8362dd8d0aa5ec08
#
_cell.length_a   1.000
_cell.length_b   1.000
_cell.length_c   1.000
_cell.angle_alpha   90.00
_cell.angle_beta   90.00
_cell.angle_gamma   90.00
#
_symmetry.space_group_name_H-M   'P 1'
#
loop_
_entity.id
_entity.type
_entity.pdbx_description
1 polymer ?
#
loop_
_entity_poly.entity_id
_entity_poly.type
_entity_poly.pdbx_seq_one_letter_code
_entity_poly.pdbx_strand_id
1 'polypeptide(L)'
;MATILAHLKVKEGSERAFEEISRDLYAASHAGEEGLLRYEYWRGSEPRTYYTLLSFTDFAAFIVHQTSDHHEAASPRLGGVLEGLRLEWVDPMTDASPLPPTNAQDLSAAEDALTRLYAQRFAPQVAPWWATLRDR
;
A
#
# COMPACT_ATOMS: atom_id res chain seq x y z
N MET A 1 0.74 -1.14 -13.25
CA MET A 1 0.09 -1.44 -11.97
C MET A 1 1.03 -1.13 -10.81
N ALA A 2 0.51 -1.03 -9.62
CA ALA A 2 1.31 -0.76 -8.41
C ALA A 2 0.91 -1.76 -7.32
N THR A 3 1.83 -2.64 -6.92
CA THR A 3 1.60 -3.60 -5.85
C THR A 3 2.66 -3.43 -4.76
N ILE A 4 2.19 -3.36 -3.52
CA ILE A 4 3.01 -3.08 -2.35
C ILE A 4 2.69 -4.10 -1.27
N LEU A 5 3.72 -4.62 -0.61
CA LEU A 5 3.60 -5.38 0.63
C LEU A 5 4.05 -4.50 1.79
N ALA A 6 3.14 -4.20 2.71
CA ALA A 6 3.46 -3.46 3.91
C ALA A 6 3.81 -4.42 5.05
N HIS A 7 4.91 -4.15 5.73
CA HIS A 7 5.34 -4.86 6.92
C HIS A 7 5.08 -3.96 8.13
N LEU A 8 4.25 -4.42 9.06
CA LEU A 8 3.75 -3.60 10.17
C LEU A 8 4.10 -4.26 11.51
N LYS A 9 4.62 -3.47 12.43
CA LYS A 9 4.82 -3.87 13.81
C LYS A 9 3.99 -2.97 14.71
N VAL A 10 3.09 -3.58 15.48
CA VAL A 10 2.14 -2.90 16.36
C VAL A 10 2.74 -2.79 17.76
N LYS A 11 2.49 -1.68 18.44
CA LYS A 11 2.88 -1.49 19.84
C LYS A 11 2.18 -2.51 20.75
N GLU A 12 2.88 -2.93 21.78
CA GLU A 12 2.33 -3.87 22.77
C GLU A 12 1.00 -3.33 23.34
N GLY A 13 -0.02 -4.18 23.34
CA GLY A 13 -1.35 -3.83 23.81
C GLY A 13 -2.22 -3.04 22.84
N SER A 14 -1.71 -2.70 21.66
CA SER A 14 -2.42 -1.89 20.66
C SER A 14 -2.99 -2.73 19.50
N GLU A 15 -2.94 -4.04 19.56
CA GLU A 15 -3.36 -4.94 18.49
C GLU A 15 -4.83 -4.74 18.13
N ARG A 16 -5.70 -4.68 19.12
CA ARG A 16 -7.14 -4.48 18.90
C ARG A 16 -7.43 -3.13 18.26
N ALA A 17 -6.80 -2.06 18.76
CA ALA A 17 -6.96 -0.72 18.20
C ALA A 17 -6.47 -0.66 16.74
N PHE A 18 -5.32 -1.31 16.44
CA PHE A 18 -4.82 -1.40 15.07
C PHE A 18 -5.80 -2.13 14.15
N GLU A 19 -6.36 -3.26 14.60
CA GLU A 19 -7.30 -4.03 13.79
C GLU A 19 -8.61 -3.28 13.54
N GLU A 20 -9.08 -2.45 14.48
CA GLU A 20 -10.24 -1.57 14.28
C GLU A 20 -9.97 -0.51 13.21
N ILE A 21 -8.81 0.17 13.28
CA ILE A 21 -8.40 1.15 12.26
C ILE A 21 -8.30 0.47 10.89
N SER A 22 -7.72 -0.72 10.85
CA SER A 22 -7.54 -1.49 9.62
C SER A 22 -8.88 -1.88 8.97
N ARG A 23 -9.88 -2.28 9.76
CA ARG A 23 -11.22 -2.57 9.25
C ARG A 23 -11.89 -1.34 8.67
N ASP A 24 -11.75 -0.18 9.33
CA ASP A 24 -12.30 1.09 8.85
C ASP A 24 -11.67 1.47 7.50
N LEU A 25 -10.35 1.37 7.39
CA LEU A 25 -9.62 1.64 6.14
C LEU A 25 -10.03 0.67 5.03
N TYR A 26 -10.09 -0.61 5.34
CA TYR A 26 -10.53 -1.64 4.39
C TYR A 26 -11.91 -1.31 3.83
N ALA A 27 -12.88 -1.02 4.70
CA ALA A 27 -14.24 -0.73 4.30
C ALA A 27 -14.33 0.54 3.44
N ALA A 28 -13.68 1.61 3.87
CA ALA A 28 -13.70 2.90 3.15
C ALA A 28 -13.02 2.80 1.78
N SER A 29 -11.88 2.14 1.71
CA SER A 29 -11.13 1.98 0.45
C SER A 29 -11.90 1.13 -0.56
N HIS A 30 -12.47 0.01 -0.14
CA HIS A 30 -13.27 -0.85 -1.03
C HIS A 30 -14.57 -0.18 -1.49
N ALA A 31 -15.14 0.71 -0.67
CA ALA A 31 -16.37 1.42 -1.03
C ALA A 31 -16.16 2.57 -2.01
N GLY A 32 -15.00 3.23 -2.00
CA GLY A 32 -14.81 4.51 -2.68
C GLY A 32 -13.63 4.63 -3.64
N GLU A 33 -12.74 3.66 -3.70
CA GLU A 33 -11.53 3.75 -4.54
C GLU A 33 -11.66 2.90 -5.80
N GLU A 34 -11.88 3.54 -6.95
CA GLU A 34 -12.08 2.84 -8.23
C GLU A 34 -10.85 2.08 -8.71
N GLY A 35 -9.66 2.59 -8.42
CA GLY A 35 -8.40 1.97 -8.84
C GLY A 35 -7.89 0.86 -7.92
N LEU A 36 -8.61 0.53 -6.86
CA LEU A 36 -8.22 -0.51 -5.92
C LEU A 36 -8.49 -1.90 -6.50
N LEU A 37 -7.46 -2.74 -6.58
CA LEU A 37 -7.57 -4.14 -6.99
C LEU A 37 -7.56 -5.10 -5.79
N ARG A 38 -6.64 -4.89 -4.86
CA ARG A 38 -6.55 -5.67 -3.62
C ARG A 38 -6.11 -4.78 -2.48
N TYR A 39 -6.71 -5.01 -1.30
CA TYR A 39 -6.34 -4.35 -0.06
C TYR A 39 -6.72 -5.29 1.09
N GLU A 40 -5.72 -6.00 1.64
CA GLU A 40 -5.95 -7.07 2.60
C GLU A 40 -4.98 -6.92 3.77
N TYR A 41 -5.46 -7.20 4.97
CA TYR A 41 -4.66 -7.22 6.19
C TYR A 41 -4.52 -8.66 6.69
N TRP A 42 -3.31 -9.04 7.06
CA TRP A 42 -2.97 -10.38 7.51
C TRP A 42 -2.21 -10.34 8.82
N ARG A 43 -2.58 -11.23 9.76
CA ARG A 43 -1.77 -11.43 10.96
C ARG A 43 -0.60 -12.33 10.61
N GLY A 44 0.63 -11.92 11.00
CA GLY A 44 1.80 -12.78 10.89
C GLY A 44 1.88 -13.77 12.05
N SER A 45 2.83 -14.69 11.96
CA SER A 45 3.06 -15.69 13.04
C SER A 45 3.79 -15.10 14.25
N GLU A 46 4.59 -14.04 14.05
CA GLU A 46 5.26 -13.34 15.15
C GLU A 46 4.25 -12.42 15.86
N PRO A 47 4.30 -12.31 17.21
CA PRO A 47 3.41 -11.41 17.92
C PRO A 47 3.47 -9.97 17.42
N ARG A 48 2.32 -9.33 17.29
CA ARG A 48 2.18 -7.91 16.92
C ARG A 48 2.69 -7.59 15.51
N THR A 49 2.86 -8.59 14.67
CA THR A 49 3.33 -8.45 13.29
C THR A 49 2.17 -8.65 12.34
N TYR A 50 2.00 -7.71 11.41
CA TYR A 50 0.94 -7.72 10.41
C TYR A 50 1.54 -7.46 9.02
N TYR A 51 0.81 -7.92 8.02
CA TYR A 51 1.13 -7.66 6.62
C TYR A 51 -0.09 -7.07 5.92
N THR A 52 0.15 -6.13 5.02
CA THR A 52 -0.92 -5.61 4.17
C THR A 52 -0.49 -5.74 2.72
N LEU A 53 -1.31 -6.40 1.92
CA LEU A 53 -1.13 -6.44 0.47
C LEU A 53 -2.03 -5.38 -0.16
N LEU A 54 -1.41 -4.41 -0.85
CA LEU A 54 -2.11 -3.35 -1.57
C LEU A 54 -1.79 -3.47 -3.05
N SER A 55 -2.81 -3.47 -3.90
CA SER A 55 -2.63 -3.49 -5.35
C SER A 55 -3.62 -2.56 -6.02
N PHE A 56 -3.12 -1.76 -6.95
CA PHE A 56 -3.87 -0.71 -7.64
C PHE A 56 -3.66 -0.82 -9.15
N THR A 57 -4.61 -0.29 -9.91
CA THR A 57 -4.54 -0.28 -11.39
C THR A 57 -3.28 0.41 -11.92
N ASP A 58 -2.78 1.42 -11.20
CA ASP A 58 -1.54 2.12 -11.50
C ASP A 58 -1.01 2.85 -10.25
N PHE A 59 0.14 3.47 -10.37
CA PHE A 59 0.74 4.24 -9.28
C PHE A 59 -0.12 5.44 -8.88
N ALA A 60 -0.77 6.11 -9.84
CA ALA A 60 -1.66 7.23 -9.56
C ALA A 60 -2.82 6.80 -8.64
N ALA A 61 -3.40 5.63 -8.86
CA ALA A 61 -4.44 5.07 -7.99
C ALA A 61 -3.94 4.79 -6.57
N PHE A 62 -2.71 4.33 -6.41
CA PHE A 62 -2.08 4.21 -5.09
C PHE A 62 -1.95 5.57 -4.40
N ILE A 63 -1.56 6.61 -5.12
CA ILE A 63 -1.46 7.95 -4.54
C ILE A 63 -2.85 8.51 -4.20
N VAL A 64 -3.89 8.22 -4.97
CA VAL A 64 -5.28 8.55 -4.61
C VAL A 64 -5.66 7.89 -3.27
N HIS A 65 -5.28 6.63 -3.06
CA HIS A 65 -5.45 5.95 -1.77
C HIS A 65 -4.72 6.68 -0.64
N GLN A 66 -3.45 7.01 -0.83
CA GLN A 66 -2.62 7.66 0.20
C GLN A 66 -3.12 9.06 0.55
N THR A 67 -3.69 9.80 -0.40
CA THR A 67 -4.18 11.16 -0.21
C THR A 67 -5.68 11.25 0.10
N SER A 68 -6.38 10.12 0.13
CA SER A 68 -7.83 10.09 0.41
C SER A 68 -8.13 10.61 1.83
N ASP A 69 -9.31 11.17 2.01
CA ASP A 69 -9.74 11.71 3.30
C ASP A 69 -9.72 10.65 4.39
N HIS A 70 -10.15 9.43 4.07
CA HIS A 70 -10.16 8.34 5.05
C HIS A 70 -8.74 7.89 5.41
N HIS A 71 -7.80 7.87 4.47
CA HIS A 71 -6.41 7.51 4.76
C HIS A 71 -5.71 8.63 5.56
N GLU A 72 -5.92 9.89 5.20
CA GLU A 72 -5.39 11.04 5.93
C GLU A 72 -5.93 11.08 7.37
N ALA A 73 -7.21 10.79 7.57
CA ALA A 73 -7.81 10.72 8.91
C ALA A 73 -7.26 9.55 9.74
N ALA A 74 -6.95 8.43 9.11
CA ALA A 74 -6.40 7.24 9.78
C ALA A 74 -4.91 7.37 10.11
N SER A 75 -4.17 8.15 9.35
CA SER A 75 -2.71 8.24 9.45
C SER A 75 -2.20 8.57 10.87
N PRO A 76 -2.71 9.61 11.57
CA PRO A 76 -2.29 9.88 12.95
C PRO A 76 -2.73 8.77 13.92
N ARG A 77 -3.87 8.12 13.70
CA ARG A 77 -4.31 6.97 14.51
C ARG A 77 -3.34 5.79 14.35
N LEU A 78 -2.92 5.50 13.14
CA LEU A 78 -1.90 4.48 12.85
C LEU A 78 -0.57 4.83 13.52
N GLY A 79 -0.14 6.08 13.44
CA GLY A 79 1.08 6.54 14.11
C GLY A 79 1.05 6.31 15.62
N GLY A 80 -0.14 6.35 16.25
CA GLY A 80 -0.32 6.08 17.67
C GLY A 80 -0.21 4.61 18.06
N VAL A 81 -0.40 3.67 17.15
CA VAL A 81 -0.44 2.22 17.43
C VAL A 81 0.71 1.44 16.77
N LEU A 82 1.43 2.01 15.81
CA LEU A 82 2.54 1.35 15.13
C LEU A 82 3.88 1.71 15.77
N GLU A 83 4.74 0.73 15.97
CA GLU A 83 6.15 0.95 16.30
C GLU A 83 7.06 0.77 15.09
N GLY A 84 6.59 0.17 13.99
CA GLY A 84 7.34 -0.01 12.77
C GLY A 84 6.45 -0.17 11.55
N LEU A 85 6.88 0.39 10.43
CA LEU A 85 6.23 0.28 9.13
C LEU A 85 7.28 0.29 8.03
N ARG A 86 7.22 -0.70 7.14
CA ARG A 86 8.06 -0.74 5.94
C ARG A 86 7.19 -1.11 4.74
N LEU A 87 7.22 -0.28 3.71
CA LEU A 87 6.57 -0.53 2.44
C LEU A 87 7.58 -1.14 1.48
N GLU A 88 7.20 -2.26 0.87
CA GLU A 88 8.03 -2.96 -0.10
C GLU A 88 7.28 -3.07 -1.42
N TRP A 89 7.84 -2.51 -2.49
CA TRP A 89 7.32 -2.72 -3.83
C TRP A 89 7.59 -4.16 -4.24
N VAL A 90 6.56 -4.83 -4.77
CA VAL A 90 6.66 -6.24 -5.18
C VAL A 90 6.16 -6.39 -6.61
N ASP A 91 6.64 -7.44 -7.27
CA ASP A 91 6.29 -7.76 -8.66
C ASP A 91 5.69 -9.16 -8.71
N PRO A 92 4.55 -9.35 -9.38
CA PRO A 92 3.97 -10.69 -9.51
C PRO A 92 4.83 -11.56 -10.42
N MET A 93 4.95 -12.82 -10.07
CA MET A 93 5.57 -13.80 -10.95
C MET A 93 4.64 -14.09 -12.13
N THR A 94 5.18 -14.10 -13.35
CA THR A 94 4.45 -14.46 -14.56
C THR A 94 3.81 -15.84 -14.38
N ASP A 95 2.54 -15.96 -14.72
CA ASP A 95 1.72 -17.18 -14.62
C ASP A 95 1.54 -17.73 -13.19
N ALA A 96 1.97 -16.97 -12.16
CA ALA A 96 1.78 -17.35 -10.76
C ALA A 96 0.95 -16.32 -9.97
N SER A 97 0.48 -15.27 -10.64
CA SER A 97 -0.42 -14.26 -10.09
C SER A 97 -1.29 -13.70 -11.22
N PRO A 98 -2.57 -13.38 -10.95
CA PRO A 98 -3.42 -12.72 -11.94
C PRO A 98 -3.11 -11.22 -12.09
N LEU A 99 -2.25 -10.67 -11.25
CA LEU A 99 -1.97 -9.24 -11.25
C LEU A 99 -0.91 -8.89 -12.31
N PRO A 100 -1.08 -7.76 -13.03
CA PRO A 100 -0.06 -7.28 -13.97
C PRO A 100 1.22 -6.79 -13.27
N PRO A 101 2.33 -6.61 -14.00
CA PRO A 101 3.58 -6.12 -13.43
C PRO A 101 3.49 -4.74 -12.78
N THR A 102 4.30 -4.53 -11.75
CA THR A 102 4.45 -3.22 -11.09
C THR A 102 5.33 -2.31 -11.94
N ASN A 103 4.80 -1.13 -12.30
CA ASN A 103 5.49 -0.17 -13.16
C ASN A 103 5.60 1.21 -12.51
N ALA A 104 6.66 1.91 -12.84
CA ALA A 104 6.81 3.31 -12.44
C ALA A 104 5.88 4.21 -13.27
N GLN A 105 5.43 5.30 -12.66
CA GLN A 105 4.65 6.35 -13.30
C GLN A 105 5.10 7.68 -12.73
N ASP A 106 5.31 8.66 -13.59
CA ASP A 106 5.73 10.00 -13.18
C ASP A 106 4.49 10.87 -12.89
N LEU A 107 4.37 11.31 -11.63
CA LEU A 107 3.30 12.21 -11.19
C LEU A 107 3.85 13.60 -10.80
N SER A 108 5.07 13.94 -11.21
CA SER A 108 5.69 15.24 -10.87
C SER A 108 4.95 16.43 -11.45
N ALA A 109 4.19 16.24 -12.52
CA ALA A 109 3.39 17.27 -13.17
C ALA A 109 1.92 17.33 -12.71
N ALA A 110 1.53 16.54 -11.70
CA ALA A 110 0.17 16.57 -11.17
C ALA A 110 -0.19 17.96 -10.63
N GLU A 111 -1.42 18.41 -10.84
CA GLU A 111 -1.86 19.72 -10.40
C GLU A 111 -1.95 19.85 -8.88
N ASP A 112 -2.39 18.78 -8.20
CA ASP A 112 -2.55 18.76 -6.77
C ASP A 112 -1.20 18.63 -6.03
N ALA A 113 -0.93 19.58 -5.13
CA ALA A 113 0.33 19.65 -4.40
C ALA A 113 0.54 18.44 -3.47
N LEU A 114 -0.51 17.93 -2.84
CA LEU A 114 -0.43 16.75 -1.97
C LEU A 114 -0.10 15.50 -2.78
N THR A 115 -0.69 15.37 -3.96
CA THR A 115 -0.38 14.29 -4.91
C THR A 115 1.11 14.29 -5.28
N ARG A 116 1.66 15.47 -5.65
CA ARG A 116 3.10 15.58 -5.96
C ARG A 116 3.99 15.20 -4.78
N LEU A 117 3.63 15.67 -3.58
CA LEU A 117 4.38 15.38 -2.36
C LEU A 117 4.41 13.89 -2.06
N TYR A 118 3.25 13.23 -2.11
CA TYR A 118 3.15 11.80 -1.81
C TYR A 118 3.74 10.94 -2.92
N ALA A 119 3.62 11.36 -4.17
CA ALA A 119 4.28 10.68 -5.29
C ALA A 119 5.80 10.66 -5.13
N GLN A 120 6.39 11.72 -4.60
CA GLN A 120 7.82 11.79 -4.31
C GLN A 120 8.17 10.94 -3.07
N ARG A 121 7.37 11.03 -2.01
CA ARG A 121 7.60 10.30 -0.76
C ARG A 121 7.51 8.77 -0.96
N PHE A 122 6.57 8.32 -1.76
CA PHE A 122 6.28 6.92 -2.01
C PHE A 122 6.67 6.50 -3.43
N ALA A 123 7.72 7.08 -3.98
CA ALA A 123 8.16 6.79 -5.35
C ALA A 123 8.32 5.28 -5.59
N PRO A 124 7.79 4.75 -6.71
CA PRO A 124 7.85 3.32 -6.97
C PRO A 124 9.29 2.86 -7.20
N GLN A 125 9.61 1.73 -6.63
CA GLN A 125 10.91 1.10 -6.76
C GLN A 125 10.77 -0.18 -7.61
N VAL A 126 10.98 -0.04 -8.90
CA VAL A 126 10.97 -1.16 -9.85
C VAL A 126 12.37 -1.75 -9.89
N ALA A 127 12.54 -2.93 -9.30
CA ALA A 127 13.86 -3.55 -9.23
C ALA A 127 14.34 -4.01 -10.62
N PRO A 128 15.59 -3.65 -11.03
CA PRO A 128 16.08 -3.98 -12.39
C PRO A 128 16.05 -5.47 -12.72
N TRP A 129 16.25 -6.35 -11.73
CA TRP A 129 16.27 -7.78 -11.97
C TRP A 129 14.89 -8.37 -12.33
N TRP A 130 13.80 -7.69 -11.99
CA TRP A 130 12.45 -8.13 -12.38
C TRP A 130 12.27 -8.18 -13.89
N ALA A 131 12.79 -7.18 -14.58
CA ALA A 131 12.64 -7.05 -16.04
C ALA A 131 13.17 -8.28 -16.79
N THR A 132 14.24 -8.89 -16.27
CA THR A 132 14.86 -10.05 -16.92
C THR A 132 14.02 -11.33 -16.82
N LEU A 133 13.00 -11.34 -15.97
CA LEU A 133 12.16 -12.51 -15.71
C LEU A 133 10.71 -12.34 -16.18
N ARG A 134 10.28 -11.11 -16.49
CA ARG A 134 8.88 -10.82 -16.84
C ARG A 134 8.40 -11.50 -18.12
N ASP A 135 9.30 -11.75 -19.05
CA ASP A 135 8.99 -12.34 -20.35
C ASP A 135 9.07 -13.87 -20.35
N ARG A 136 9.16 -14.48 -19.21
CA ARG A 136 9.29 -15.93 -19.05
C ARG A 136 8.02 -16.61 -18.56
#